data_5ca1d787ed786fb1750d046e4b8d3d61
#
_entry.id   5ca1d787ed786fb1750d046e4b8d3d61
#
_cell.length_a   1.000
_cell.length_b   1.000
_cell.length_c   1.000
_cell.angle_alpha   90.00
_cell.angle_beta   90.00
_cell.angle_gamma   90.00
#
_symmetry.space_group_name_H-M   'P 1'
#
loop_
_entity.id
_entity.type
_entity.pdbx_description
1 polymer ?
#
loop_
_entity_poly.entity_id
_entity_poly.type
_entity_poly.pdbx_seq_one_letter_code
_entity_poly.pdbx_strand_id
1 'polypeptide(L)'
;FFLPCNSTLANSSYNVYITTLSILSYSQLANNKATTLCVVNNPVATSQLQHYIGELNYHYSVKTLNDNHFVSTQCEAVFFSTTPPLQQQQLLNSSEGQGILSFSTNNPECEIGSTFCLYTTTRGSTSFKVNLDNLSRSKIRVDPRVLLLAKKAE
;
A
#
# COMPACT_ATOMS: atom_id res chain seq x y z
N PHE A 1 -34.19 -5.77 11.63
CA PHE A 1 -33.57 -5.55 11.54
C PHE A 1 -32.61 -5.29 11.24
N PHE A 2 -32.24 -5.04 11.07
CA PHE A 2 -31.27 -4.63 10.90
C PHE A 2 -30.40 -4.60 10.18
N LEU A 3 -30.49 -4.33 9.74
CA LEU A 3 -29.59 -4.45 8.80
C LEU A 3 -28.78 -3.27 8.41
N PRO A 4 -28.81 -2.14 9.01
CA PRO A 4 -27.86 -1.04 8.85
C PRO A 4 -26.44 -1.47 9.07
N CYS A 5 -26.26 -2.50 9.80
CA CYS A 5 -24.92 -3.05 10.00
C CYS A 5 -24.28 -3.54 8.73
N ASN A 6 -25.09 -3.93 7.79
CA ASN A 6 -24.53 -4.45 6.54
C ASN A 6 -23.86 -3.38 5.73
N SER A 7 -24.39 -2.17 5.71
CA SER A 7 -23.70 -1.12 4.97
C SER A 7 -22.40 -0.74 5.63
N THR A 8 -22.31 -0.85 6.94
CA THR A 8 -21.05 -0.63 7.62
C THR A 8 -20.01 -1.66 7.23
N LEU A 9 -20.42 -2.91 7.13
CA LEU A 9 -19.52 -3.96 6.71
C LEU A 9 -19.06 -3.76 5.29
N ALA A 10 -19.95 -3.33 4.41
CA ALA A 10 -19.58 -3.06 3.03
C ALA A 10 -18.53 -1.95 2.96
N ASN A 11 -18.68 -0.91 3.78
CA ASN A 11 -17.71 0.17 3.79
C ASN A 11 -16.36 -0.30 4.27
N SER A 12 -16.31 -1.17 5.27
CA SER A 12 -15.04 -1.67 5.76
C SER A 12 -14.34 -2.55 4.74
N SER A 13 -15.09 -3.17 3.79
CA SER A 13 -14.45 -3.97 2.76
C SER A 13 -13.65 -3.15 1.76
N TYR A 14 -13.82 -1.83 1.74
CA TYR A 14 -13.09 -0.98 0.82
C TYR A 14 -12.12 -0.06 1.54
N ASN A 15 -11.60 -0.52 2.67
CA ASN A 15 -10.63 0.27 3.42
C ASN A 15 -9.26 0.23 2.76
N VAL A 16 -8.37 1.09 3.24
CA VAL A 16 -7.04 1.24 2.64
C VAL A 16 -6.22 -0.05 2.71
N TYR A 17 -6.43 -0.87 3.73
CA TYR A 17 -5.65 -2.09 3.90
C TYR A 17 -6.03 -3.13 2.86
N ILE A 18 -7.33 -3.33 2.66
CA ILE A 18 -7.81 -4.27 1.65
C ILE A 18 -7.41 -3.81 0.26
N THR A 19 -7.49 -2.50 0.00
CA THR A 19 -7.10 -1.95 -1.30
C THR A 19 -5.61 -2.17 -1.54
N THR A 20 -4.77 -1.95 -0.53
CA THR A 20 -3.33 -2.20 -0.64
C THR A 20 -3.06 -3.66 -1.03
N LEU A 21 -3.68 -4.59 -0.32
CA LEU A 21 -3.48 -6.01 -0.59
C LEU A 21 -4.01 -6.40 -1.97
N SER A 22 -5.11 -5.80 -2.39
CA SER A 22 -5.67 -6.05 -3.71
C SER A 22 -4.72 -5.58 -4.80
N ILE A 23 -4.17 -4.37 -4.68
CA ILE A 23 -3.20 -3.87 -5.65
C ILE A 23 -1.98 -4.78 -5.70
N LEU A 24 -1.49 -5.18 -4.54
CA LEU A 24 -0.34 -6.07 -4.45
C LEU A 24 -0.62 -7.39 -5.15
N SER A 25 -1.84 -7.89 -5.08
CA SER A 25 -2.20 -9.15 -5.72
C SER A 25 -2.25 -9.06 -7.25
N TYR A 26 -2.31 -7.84 -7.79
CA TYR A 26 -2.27 -7.61 -9.23
C TYR A 26 -0.88 -7.17 -9.69
N SER A 27 0.13 -7.30 -8.85
CA SER A 27 1.51 -7.01 -9.23
C SER A 27 2.26 -8.32 -9.46
N GLN A 28 3.44 -8.22 -10.06
CA GLN A 28 4.27 -9.40 -10.26
C GLN A 28 4.70 -10.04 -8.94
N LEU A 29 4.60 -9.30 -7.83
CA LEU A 29 4.94 -9.82 -6.52
C LEU A 29 3.95 -10.87 -6.03
N ALA A 30 2.75 -10.94 -6.62
CA ALA A 30 1.75 -11.91 -6.21
C ALA A 30 2.23 -13.35 -6.39
N ASN A 31 3.16 -13.57 -7.33
CA ASN A 31 3.70 -14.90 -7.60
C ASN A 31 4.91 -15.22 -6.75
N ASN A 32 5.35 -14.30 -5.92
CA ASN A 32 6.54 -14.47 -5.09
C ASN A 32 6.11 -14.92 -3.70
N LYS A 33 6.42 -16.16 -3.36
CA LYS A 33 6.02 -16.72 -2.07
C LYS A 33 6.71 -16.08 -0.89
N ALA A 34 7.80 -15.38 -1.14
CA ALA A 34 8.57 -14.74 -0.07
C ALA A 34 8.25 -13.26 0.10
N THR A 35 7.15 -12.78 -0.52
CA THR A 35 6.81 -11.36 -0.46
C THR A 35 6.56 -10.92 0.98
N THR A 36 7.32 -9.92 1.40
CA THR A 36 7.20 -9.30 2.71
C THR A 36 6.75 -7.85 2.54
N LEU A 37 5.67 -7.51 3.20
CA LEU A 37 5.16 -6.15 3.27
C LEU A 37 5.62 -5.55 4.59
N CYS A 38 6.41 -4.48 4.50
CA CYS A 38 6.90 -3.78 5.67
C CYS A 38 6.03 -2.57 5.95
N VAL A 39 5.65 -2.38 7.20
CA VAL A 39 4.84 -1.25 7.64
C VAL A 39 5.72 -0.35 8.49
N VAL A 40 5.83 0.92 8.11
CA VAL A 40 6.75 1.84 8.79
C VAL A 40 6.04 2.52 9.95
N ASN A 41 6.58 2.33 11.15
CA ASN A 41 6.21 3.06 12.37
C ASN A 41 4.74 2.93 12.78
N ASN A 42 4.04 1.88 12.38
CA ASN A 42 2.62 1.77 12.72
C ASN A 42 2.21 0.31 12.98
N PRO A 43 2.35 -0.17 14.21
CA PRO A 43 1.98 -1.54 14.52
C PRO A 43 0.47 -1.81 14.40
N VAL A 44 -0.36 -0.78 14.53
CA VAL A 44 -1.80 -0.96 14.34
C VAL A 44 -2.10 -1.31 12.89
N ALA A 45 -1.47 -0.60 11.95
CA ALA A 45 -1.63 -0.91 10.53
C ALA A 45 -1.12 -2.31 10.23
N THR A 46 -0.01 -2.72 10.86
CA THR A 46 0.51 -4.08 10.70
C THR A 46 -0.52 -5.11 11.11
N SER A 47 -1.16 -4.91 12.26
CA SER A 47 -2.18 -5.84 12.76
C SER A 47 -3.38 -5.89 11.81
N GLN A 48 -3.80 -4.76 11.28
CA GLN A 48 -4.92 -4.73 10.34
C GLN A 48 -4.57 -5.47 9.05
N LEU A 49 -3.38 -5.26 8.53
CA LEU A 49 -2.95 -5.96 7.33
C LEU A 49 -2.86 -7.47 7.58
N GLN A 50 -2.33 -7.88 8.73
CA GLN A 50 -2.27 -9.30 9.09
C GLN A 50 -3.66 -9.92 9.13
N HIS A 51 -4.62 -9.19 9.69
CA HIS A 51 -5.99 -9.66 9.77
C HIS A 51 -6.56 -9.92 8.37
N TYR A 52 -6.42 -8.96 7.46
CA TYR A 52 -6.99 -9.11 6.12
C TYR A 52 -6.22 -10.09 5.25
N ILE A 53 -4.93 -10.24 5.47
CA ILE A 53 -4.15 -11.27 4.80
C ILE A 53 -4.74 -12.64 5.12
N GLY A 54 -5.06 -12.88 6.41
CA GLY A 54 -5.67 -14.12 6.83
C GLY A 54 -7.08 -14.30 6.30
N GLU A 55 -7.91 -13.25 6.41
CA GLU A 55 -9.30 -13.30 5.98
C GLU A 55 -9.44 -13.56 4.47
N LEU A 56 -8.54 -12.99 3.68
CA LEU A 56 -8.64 -13.04 2.22
C LEU A 56 -7.71 -14.09 1.62
N ASN A 57 -7.05 -14.87 2.45
CA ASN A 57 -6.19 -15.98 2.03
C ASN A 57 -5.03 -15.54 1.15
N TYR A 58 -4.45 -14.37 1.41
CA TYR A 58 -3.22 -13.97 0.76
C TYR A 58 -2.04 -14.68 1.41
N HIS A 59 -0.95 -14.79 0.66
CA HIS A 59 0.25 -15.48 1.13
C HIS A 59 1.40 -14.52 1.35
N TYR A 60 1.12 -13.38 1.96
CA TYR A 60 2.13 -12.37 2.25
C TYR A 60 2.50 -12.41 3.72
N SER A 61 3.74 -12.02 4.01
CA SER A 61 4.17 -11.73 5.38
C SER A 61 4.13 -10.23 5.60
N VAL A 62 3.82 -9.81 6.82
CA VAL A 62 3.82 -8.39 7.13
C VAL A 62 4.52 -8.17 8.46
N LYS A 63 5.33 -7.10 8.53
CA LYS A 63 6.04 -6.76 9.76
C LYS A 63 6.17 -5.25 9.90
N THR A 64 6.33 -4.81 11.14
CA THR A 64 6.55 -3.41 11.45
C THR A 64 8.04 -3.10 11.48
N LEU A 65 8.42 -1.97 10.90
CA LEU A 65 9.78 -1.46 10.99
C LEU A 65 9.74 -0.01 11.41
N ASN A 66 10.82 0.48 12.00
CA ASN A 66 10.99 1.93 12.08
C ASN A 66 11.80 2.40 10.87
N ASP A 67 11.77 3.70 10.60
CA ASP A 67 12.41 4.24 9.42
C ASP A 67 13.94 4.11 9.46
N ASN A 68 14.54 4.01 10.64
CA ASN A 68 15.98 3.81 10.75
C ASN A 68 16.46 2.46 10.25
N HIS A 69 15.56 1.46 10.23
CA HIS A 69 15.92 0.10 9.84
C HIS A 69 15.48 -0.25 8.43
N PHE A 70 14.85 0.70 7.72
CA PHE A 70 14.25 0.41 6.43
C PHE A 70 15.27 -0.11 5.41
N VAL A 71 16.44 0.55 5.35
CA VAL A 71 17.45 0.24 4.32
C VAL A 71 18.03 -1.16 4.47
N SER A 72 18.15 -1.63 5.70
CA SER A 72 18.79 -2.91 5.98
C SER A 72 17.85 -4.08 5.90
N THR A 73 16.59 -3.84 5.56
CA THR A 73 15.57 -4.87 5.60
C THR A 73 15.16 -5.27 4.21
N GLN A 74 14.89 -6.55 4.03
CA GLN A 74 14.44 -7.07 2.75
C GLN A 74 12.93 -7.01 2.71
N CYS A 75 12.41 -5.96 2.10
CA CYS A 75 10.99 -5.75 1.88
C CYS A 75 10.73 -5.70 0.40
N GLU A 76 9.72 -6.42 -0.06
CA GLU A 76 9.27 -6.31 -1.45
C GLU A 76 8.20 -5.25 -1.60
N ALA A 77 7.52 -4.91 -0.50
CA ALA A 77 6.52 -3.86 -0.50
C ALA A 77 6.62 -3.09 0.82
N VAL A 78 6.22 -1.82 0.80
CA VAL A 78 6.27 -0.99 2.00
C VAL A 78 4.99 -0.16 2.10
N PHE A 79 4.51 0.02 3.32
CA PHE A 79 3.30 0.78 3.62
C PHE A 79 3.65 1.89 4.59
N PHE A 80 3.41 3.13 4.18
CA PHE A 80 3.64 4.31 4.99
C PHE A 80 2.29 4.89 5.42
N SER A 81 2.10 5.11 6.71
CA SER A 81 0.88 5.75 7.19
C SER A 81 1.16 7.07 7.89
N THR A 82 2.29 7.21 8.54
CA THR A 82 2.63 8.42 9.28
C THR A 82 3.84 9.16 8.70
N THR A 83 4.54 8.54 7.78
CA THR A 83 5.76 9.12 7.20
C THR A 83 5.38 10.20 6.17
N PRO A 84 5.92 11.43 6.28
CA PRO A 84 5.64 12.48 5.29
C PRO A 84 6.17 12.13 3.90
N PRO A 85 5.59 12.69 2.85
CA PRO A 85 5.99 12.34 1.47
C PRO A 85 7.47 12.52 1.17
N LEU A 86 8.09 13.59 1.65
CA LEU A 86 9.51 13.80 1.39
C LEU A 86 10.36 12.71 2.02
N GLN A 87 10.03 12.32 3.24
CA GLN A 87 10.75 11.26 3.92
C GLN A 87 10.49 9.91 3.25
N GLN A 88 9.27 9.67 2.77
CA GLN A 88 9.00 8.48 1.97
C GLN A 88 9.94 8.40 0.79
N GLN A 89 10.11 9.52 0.07
CA GLN A 89 10.97 9.54 -1.10
C GLN A 89 12.42 9.28 -0.73
N GLN A 90 12.88 9.85 0.38
CA GLN A 90 14.26 9.63 0.83
C GLN A 90 14.51 8.17 1.16
N LEU A 91 13.56 7.52 1.83
CA LEU A 91 13.69 6.10 2.16
C LEU A 91 13.66 5.24 0.91
N LEU A 92 12.79 5.57 -0.04
CA LEU A 92 12.69 4.81 -1.28
C LEU A 92 13.94 4.99 -2.14
N ASN A 93 14.52 6.19 -2.15
CA ASN A 93 15.76 6.42 -2.89
C ASN A 93 16.89 5.58 -2.35
N SER A 94 16.95 5.39 -1.05
CA SER A 94 18.00 4.56 -0.45
C SER A 94 17.85 3.08 -0.80
N SER A 95 16.68 2.70 -1.31
CA SER A 95 16.38 1.32 -1.71
C SER A 95 16.25 1.18 -3.22
N GLU A 96 16.68 2.18 -3.96
CA GLU A 96 16.54 2.19 -5.40
C GLU A 96 17.24 0.99 -6.03
N GLY A 97 16.57 0.35 -6.98
CA GLY A 97 17.12 -0.85 -7.61
C GLY A 97 16.75 -2.15 -6.91
N GLN A 98 16.11 -2.09 -5.76
CA GLN A 98 15.75 -3.28 -5.01
C GLN A 98 14.33 -3.77 -5.30
N GLY A 99 13.58 -3.07 -6.14
CA GLY A 99 12.25 -3.53 -6.54
C GLY A 99 11.25 -3.49 -5.42
N ILE A 100 11.03 -2.33 -4.82
CA ILE A 100 10.07 -2.17 -3.74
C ILE A 100 8.83 -1.45 -4.24
N LEU A 101 7.67 -2.05 -4.02
CA LEU A 101 6.38 -1.43 -4.33
C LEU A 101 5.89 -0.69 -3.09
N SER A 102 5.58 0.60 -3.24
CA SER A 102 5.29 1.45 -2.09
C SER A 102 3.86 1.96 -2.09
N PHE A 103 3.31 2.03 -0.88
CA PHE A 103 1.94 2.47 -0.61
C PHE A 103 1.96 3.50 0.51
N SER A 104 1.03 4.43 0.48
CA SER A 104 0.94 5.45 1.52
C SER A 104 -0.50 5.88 1.74
N THR A 105 -0.82 6.21 2.99
CA THR A 105 -2.08 6.86 3.33
C THR A 105 -1.84 8.29 3.81
N ASN A 106 -0.63 8.82 3.63
CA ASN A 106 -0.27 10.16 4.08
C ASN A 106 0.43 10.92 2.96
N ASN A 107 -0.16 10.89 1.76
CA ASN A 107 0.45 11.50 0.59
C ASN A 107 -0.63 11.91 -0.41
N PRO A 108 -1.39 12.97 -0.11
CA PRO A 108 -2.57 13.32 -0.93
C PRO A 108 -2.22 13.79 -2.33
N GLU A 109 -1.03 14.38 -2.54
CA GLU A 109 -0.66 14.87 -3.85
C GLU A 109 -0.06 13.77 -4.74
N CYS A 110 0.60 12.81 -4.13
CA CYS A 110 1.22 11.69 -4.82
C CYS A 110 2.23 12.10 -5.90
N GLU A 111 2.89 13.23 -5.70
CA GLU A 111 3.87 13.75 -6.66
C GLU A 111 5.28 13.31 -6.33
N ILE A 112 5.54 13.01 -5.06
CA ILE A 112 6.79 12.42 -4.60
C ILE A 112 6.41 11.35 -3.56
N GLY A 113 7.32 10.48 -3.24
CA GLY A 113 7.09 9.45 -2.23
C GLY A 113 6.57 8.17 -2.82
N SER A 114 5.51 7.66 -2.24
CA SER A 114 5.01 6.32 -2.59
C SER A 114 4.44 6.23 -3.99
N THR A 115 4.46 5.03 -4.55
CA THR A 115 3.87 4.76 -5.85
C THR A 115 2.35 4.83 -5.80
N PHE A 116 1.74 4.21 -4.82
CA PHE A 116 0.28 4.22 -4.65
C PHE A 116 -0.08 5.02 -3.41
N CYS A 117 -0.87 6.07 -3.60
CA CYS A 117 -1.26 6.98 -2.52
C CYS A 117 -2.76 6.83 -2.32
N LEU A 118 -3.12 6.18 -1.23
CA LEU A 118 -4.51 5.82 -0.93
C LEU A 118 -5.15 6.86 -0.03
N TYR A 119 -6.43 7.05 -0.20
CA TYR A 119 -7.19 7.98 0.63
C TYR A 119 -8.64 7.53 0.72
N THR A 120 -9.31 8.00 1.77
CA THR A 120 -10.72 7.74 1.96
C THR A 120 -11.51 8.92 1.37
N THR A 121 -12.48 8.62 0.53
CA THR A 121 -13.29 9.66 -0.09
C THR A 121 -14.32 10.17 0.90
N THR A 122 -14.99 11.28 0.55
CA THR A 122 -16.05 11.83 1.38
C THR A 122 -17.22 10.87 1.54
N ARG A 123 -17.34 9.90 0.63
CA ARG A 123 -18.39 8.88 0.71
C ARG A 123 -17.98 7.67 1.54
N GLY A 124 -16.78 7.69 2.10
CA GLY A 124 -16.31 6.59 2.92
C GLY A 124 -15.67 5.45 2.15
N SER A 125 -15.54 5.54 0.84
CA SER A 125 -14.86 4.53 0.05
C SER A 125 -13.37 4.86 -0.08
N THR A 126 -12.60 3.90 -0.54
CA THR A 126 -11.17 4.09 -0.75
C THR A 126 -10.89 4.35 -2.22
N SER A 127 -10.04 5.32 -2.47
CA SER A 127 -9.55 5.62 -3.81
C SER A 127 -8.03 5.78 -3.75
N PHE A 128 -7.37 5.89 -4.91
CA PHE A 128 -5.92 6.04 -4.89
C PHE A 128 -5.44 6.79 -6.12
N LYS A 129 -4.28 7.41 -5.97
CA LYS A 129 -3.52 8.00 -7.07
C LYS A 129 -2.26 7.17 -7.29
N VAL A 130 -1.68 7.28 -8.48
CA VAL A 130 -0.45 6.55 -8.81
C VAL A 130 0.63 7.54 -9.21
N ASN A 131 1.80 7.37 -8.63
CA ASN A 131 2.99 8.07 -9.07
C ASN A 131 3.71 7.18 -10.07
N LEU A 132 3.55 7.50 -11.36
CA LEU A 132 4.09 6.65 -12.43
C LEU A 132 5.60 6.67 -12.49
N ASP A 133 6.24 7.76 -12.09
CA ASP A 133 7.70 7.82 -12.04
C ASP A 133 8.24 6.83 -11.02
N ASN A 134 7.64 6.80 -9.83
CA ASN A 134 8.09 5.87 -8.81
C ASN A 134 7.75 4.43 -9.17
N LEU A 135 6.63 4.21 -9.83
CA LEU A 135 6.30 2.87 -10.33
C LEU A 135 7.37 2.39 -11.31
N SER A 136 7.77 3.26 -12.23
CA SER A 136 8.81 2.93 -13.20
C SER A 136 10.14 2.63 -12.52
N ARG A 137 10.51 3.41 -11.52
CA ARG A 137 11.77 3.20 -10.81
C ARG A 137 11.77 1.91 -10.01
N SER A 138 10.60 1.47 -9.53
CA SER A 138 10.50 0.24 -8.77
C SER A 138 10.80 -0.97 -9.63
N LYS A 139 10.59 -0.87 -10.93
CA LYS A 139 10.74 -1.97 -11.91
C LYS A 139 9.81 -3.13 -11.60
N ILE A 140 8.77 -2.90 -10.83
CA ILE A 140 7.75 -3.89 -10.53
C ILE A 140 6.58 -3.66 -11.47
N ARG A 141 6.10 -4.73 -12.09
CA ARG A 141 4.97 -4.66 -12.99
C ARG A 141 3.68 -4.77 -12.22
N VAL A 142 2.74 -3.90 -12.54
CA VAL A 142 1.39 -3.92 -12.00
C VAL A 142 0.44 -4.04 -13.18
N ASP A 143 -0.59 -4.87 -13.02
CA ASP A 143 -1.59 -5.06 -14.06
C ASP A 143 -2.16 -3.71 -14.50
N PRO A 144 -2.13 -3.39 -15.79
CA PRO A 144 -2.64 -2.08 -16.26
C PRO A 144 -4.09 -1.81 -15.86
N ARG A 145 -4.90 -2.85 -15.63
CA ARG A 145 -6.28 -2.66 -15.21
C ARG A 145 -6.37 -1.96 -13.86
N VAL A 146 -5.38 -2.18 -12.98
CA VAL A 146 -5.31 -1.49 -11.69
C VAL A 146 -5.09 -0.01 -11.93
N LEU A 147 -4.19 0.32 -12.86
CA LEU A 147 -3.85 1.72 -13.13
C LEU A 147 -5.04 2.49 -13.68
N LEU A 148 -5.95 1.82 -14.37
CA LEU A 148 -7.16 2.46 -14.89
C LEU A 148 -8.12 2.87 -13.78
N LEU A 149 -8.02 2.27 -12.60
CA LEU A 149 -8.87 2.60 -11.46
C LEU A 149 -8.35 3.79 -10.68
N ALA A 150 -7.11 4.21 -10.94
CA ALA A 150 -6.52 5.32 -10.22
C ALA A 150 -7.23 6.62 -10.57
N LYS A 151 -7.38 7.50 -9.57
CA LYS A 151 -7.92 8.83 -9.83
C LYS A 151 -6.83 9.69 -10.43
N LYS A 152 -7.20 10.49 -11.41
CA LYS A 152 -6.26 11.44 -11.98
C LYS A 152 -5.98 12.52 -10.96
N ALA A 153 -4.73 12.99 -10.97
CA ALA A 153 -4.39 14.15 -10.16
C ALA A 153 -5.13 15.36 -10.71
N GLU A 154 -5.85 16.04 -9.86
CA GLU A 154 -6.64 17.18 -10.30
C GLU A 154 -6.23 18.43 -9.62
#